data_02ee79ad38d3baec4501e5494effdc83
#
_entry.id   02ee79ad38d3baec4501e5494effdc83
#
_cell.length_a   1.000
_cell.length_b   1.000
_cell.length_c   1.000
_cell.angle_alpha   90.00
_cell.angle_beta   90.00
_cell.angle_gamma   90.00
#
_symmetry.space_group_name_H-M   'P 1'
#
loop_
_entity.id
_entity.type
_entity.pdbx_description
1 polymer ?
#
loop_
_entity_poly.entity_id
_entity_poly.type
_entity_poly.pdbx_seq_one_letter_code
_entity_poly.pdbx_strand_id
1 'polypeptide(L)'
;MSNSTFSGPVRSEGGFTVVSKNATTGAFTTQSSIDSSGIASFDANTMPVEAGTGITTGTGTIYRSSVMQSGGIITTQILIDLTGLRSTGSGDIIGVNGTSLVCHIGQIVAATNGTILTGSMECFEAPAGGDPDINVHSATEGTGVEDGAIGDLTETLLVNAGDATLGSKVYFTAVPAADEFLYLTTGDATDADYTAGKLLIELKGYAA
;
A
#
# COMPACT_ATOMS: atom_id res chain seq x y z
N MET A 1 -9.75 -23.36 26.80
CA MET A 1 -8.29 -23.10 26.67
C MET A 1 -7.86 -22.37 27.93
N SER A 2 -6.83 -22.87 28.64
CA SER A 2 -6.29 -22.18 29.80
C SER A 2 -5.34 -21.08 29.36
N ASN A 3 -5.52 -19.88 29.87
CA ASN A 3 -4.57 -18.79 29.68
C ASN A 3 -3.36 -19.01 30.60
N SER A 4 -2.15 -18.90 30.07
CA SER A 4 -0.94 -18.84 30.88
C SER A 4 -0.63 -17.39 31.21
N THR A 5 -0.52 -17.06 32.49
CA THR A 5 -0.16 -15.73 33.00
C THR A 5 1.26 -15.78 33.54
N PHE A 6 2.10 -14.86 33.06
CA PHE A 6 3.47 -14.69 33.57
C PHE A 6 3.50 -13.46 34.48
N SER A 7 4.01 -13.61 35.71
CA SER A 7 4.11 -12.54 36.69
C SER A 7 5.48 -11.85 36.73
N GLY A 8 6.36 -12.13 35.78
CA GLY A 8 7.71 -11.57 35.67
C GLY A 8 8.15 -11.41 34.22
N PRO A 9 9.38 -10.86 34.01
CA PRO A 9 9.91 -10.72 32.66
C PRO A 9 10.06 -12.07 31.97
N VAL A 10 9.59 -12.17 30.72
CA VAL A 10 9.79 -13.30 29.85
C VAL A 10 11.04 -13.07 29.02
N ARG A 11 12.02 -13.98 29.06
CA ARG A 11 13.21 -13.95 28.20
C ARG A 11 13.09 -15.03 27.14
N SER A 12 13.40 -14.68 25.90
CA SER A 12 13.51 -15.64 24.80
C SER A 12 14.77 -15.35 24.01
N GLU A 13 15.65 -16.34 23.88
CA GLU A 13 16.88 -16.25 23.07
C GLU A 13 16.60 -16.39 21.57
N GLY A 14 15.47 -17.00 21.19
CA GLY A 14 15.03 -17.19 19.82
C GLY A 14 13.99 -16.18 19.33
N GLY A 15 13.68 -15.16 20.14
CA GLY A 15 12.62 -14.19 19.82
C GLY A 15 11.22 -14.65 20.24
N PHE A 16 10.20 -13.91 19.82
CA PHE A 16 8.81 -14.17 20.09
C PHE A 16 8.02 -14.23 18.78
N THR A 17 7.08 -15.15 18.68
CA THR A 17 6.21 -15.28 17.51
C THR A 17 4.76 -15.26 17.96
N VAL A 18 3.96 -14.40 17.34
CA VAL A 18 2.51 -14.40 17.46
C VAL A 18 1.95 -15.22 16.31
N VAL A 19 1.13 -16.21 16.64
CA VAL A 19 0.55 -17.11 15.65
C VAL A 19 -0.98 -17.14 15.78
N SER A 20 -1.67 -17.25 14.64
CA SER A 20 -3.05 -17.68 14.58
C SER A 20 -3.13 -19.18 14.31
N LYS A 21 -4.14 -19.85 14.84
CA LYS A 21 -4.40 -21.27 14.59
C LYS A 21 -5.69 -21.40 13.79
N ASN A 22 -5.60 -22.05 12.64
CA ASN A 22 -6.77 -22.42 11.87
C ASN A 22 -7.62 -23.40 12.68
N ALA A 23 -8.88 -23.06 12.95
CA ALA A 23 -9.77 -23.85 13.78
C ALA A 23 -10.15 -25.21 13.15
N THR A 24 -10.11 -25.30 11.83
CA THR A 24 -10.50 -26.51 11.07
C THR A 24 -9.31 -27.45 10.83
N THR A 25 -8.18 -26.92 10.39
CA THR A 25 -7.00 -27.72 10.05
C THR A 25 -6.00 -27.86 11.18
N GLY A 26 -6.08 -27.01 12.21
CA GLY A 26 -5.10 -26.94 13.29
C GLY A 26 -3.75 -26.33 12.90
N ALA A 27 -3.58 -25.90 11.64
CA ALA A 27 -2.35 -25.26 11.16
C ALA A 27 -2.12 -23.92 11.84
N PHE A 28 -0.85 -23.58 12.07
CA PHE A 28 -0.44 -22.28 12.62
C PHE A 28 0.06 -21.38 11.50
N THR A 29 -0.35 -20.10 11.53
CA THR A 29 0.16 -19.04 10.66
C THR A 29 0.80 -17.98 11.55
N THR A 30 2.05 -17.60 11.25
CA THR A 30 2.74 -16.51 11.94
C THR A 30 2.08 -15.19 11.55
N GLN A 31 1.71 -14.39 12.54
CA GLN A 31 1.12 -13.05 12.34
C GLN A 31 2.16 -11.95 12.54
N SER A 32 3.05 -12.15 13.49
CA SER A 32 4.18 -11.26 13.76
C SER A 32 5.25 -11.98 14.54
N SER A 33 6.47 -11.49 14.46
CA SER A 33 7.59 -12.00 15.26
C SER A 33 8.51 -10.86 15.69
N ILE A 34 9.23 -11.10 16.79
CA ILE A 34 10.42 -10.32 17.16
C ILE A 34 11.55 -11.31 17.15
N ASP A 35 12.55 -11.13 16.29
CA ASP A 35 13.68 -12.03 16.18
C ASP A 35 14.68 -11.88 17.34
N SER A 36 15.73 -12.71 17.35
CA SER A 36 16.79 -12.67 18.37
C SER A 36 17.61 -11.36 18.36
N SER A 37 17.52 -10.57 17.29
CA SER A 37 18.15 -9.24 17.15
C SER A 37 17.23 -8.12 17.60
N GLY A 38 15.99 -8.44 18.03
CA GLY A 38 14.98 -7.46 18.44
C GLY A 38 14.23 -6.80 17.28
N ILE A 39 14.38 -7.31 16.05
CA ILE A 39 13.68 -6.79 14.89
C ILE A 39 12.26 -7.35 14.87
N ALA A 40 11.27 -6.45 14.90
CA ALA A 40 9.87 -6.81 14.74
C ALA A 40 9.52 -6.97 13.27
N SER A 41 8.93 -8.11 12.91
CA SER A 41 8.44 -8.40 11.57
C SER A 41 6.95 -8.74 11.64
N PHE A 42 6.19 -8.23 10.67
CA PHE A 42 4.78 -8.57 10.47
C PHE A 42 4.66 -9.46 9.25
N ASP A 43 3.73 -10.44 9.29
CA ASP A 43 3.60 -11.40 8.19
C ASP A 43 3.20 -10.70 6.89
N ALA A 44 4.00 -10.94 5.84
CA ALA A 44 3.75 -10.42 4.51
C ALA A 44 2.53 -11.08 3.81
N ASN A 45 2.00 -12.17 4.36
CA ASN A 45 0.84 -12.87 3.80
C ASN A 45 -0.51 -12.30 4.26
N THR A 46 -0.50 -11.36 5.20
CA THR A 46 -1.71 -10.66 5.64
C THR A 46 -1.42 -9.17 5.58
N MET A 47 -1.47 -8.61 4.39
CA MET A 47 -1.31 -7.18 4.22
C MET A 47 -2.52 -6.47 4.81
N PRO A 48 -2.35 -5.54 5.77
CA PRO A 48 -3.47 -4.85 6.39
C PRO A 48 -4.19 -3.90 5.42
N VAL A 49 -3.54 -3.57 4.30
CA VAL A 49 -4.12 -2.88 3.15
C VAL A 49 -3.75 -3.70 1.91
N GLU A 50 -4.74 -4.22 1.22
CA GLU A 50 -4.55 -5.10 0.05
C GLU A 50 -4.70 -4.32 -1.24
N ALA A 51 -3.78 -4.54 -2.18
CA ALA A 51 -3.90 -4.01 -3.54
C ALA A 51 -4.70 -4.96 -4.43
N GLY A 52 -5.27 -4.41 -5.48
CA GLY A 52 -5.91 -5.16 -6.55
C GLY A 52 -4.92 -6.08 -7.28
N THR A 53 -5.45 -7.13 -7.90
CA THR A 53 -4.62 -8.10 -8.63
C THR A 53 -3.93 -7.50 -9.84
N GLY A 54 -4.46 -6.42 -10.43
CA GLY A 54 -3.79 -5.66 -11.49
C GLY A 54 -2.53 -4.92 -11.04
N ILE A 55 -2.26 -4.85 -9.73
CA ILE A 55 -1.00 -4.36 -9.17
C ILE A 55 -0.10 -5.55 -8.79
N THR A 56 -0.64 -6.53 -8.06
CA THR A 56 0.18 -7.57 -7.40
C THR A 56 0.66 -8.67 -8.33
N THR A 57 0.13 -8.77 -9.55
CA THR A 57 0.52 -9.80 -10.55
C THR A 57 1.58 -9.34 -11.54
N GLY A 58 2.06 -8.09 -11.44
CA GLY A 58 3.14 -7.59 -12.30
C GLY A 58 4.45 -8.37 -12.12
N THR A 59 5.15 -8.56 -13.23
CA THR A 59 6.44 -9.28 -13.22
C THR A 59 7.54 -8.42 -12.62
N GLY A 60 7.94 -8.73 -11.40
CA GLY A 60 8.93 -7.95 -10.65
C GLY A 60 8.30 -6.92 -9.71
N THR A 61 7.01 -6.66 -9.80
CA THR A 61 6.30 -5.77 -8.89
C THR A 61 6.39 -6.26 -7.45
N ILE A 62 6.77 -5.38 -6.54
CA ILE A 62 6.74 -5.64 -5.11
C ILE A 62 5.72 -4.70 -4.48
N TYR A 63 4.77 -5.28 -3.78
CA TYR A 63 3.80 -4.54 -2.98
C TYR A 63 3.95 -4.94 -1.51
N ARG A 64 3.99 -3.97 -0.61
CA ARG A 64 4.02 -4.17 0.84
C ARG A 64 3.18 -3.10 1.51
N SER A 65 2.41 -3.49 2.49
CA SER A 65 1.67 -2.54 3.33
C SER A 65 1.89 -2.82 4.80
N SER A 66 1.78 -1.79 5.61
CA SER A 66 1.77 -1.91 7.07
C SER A 66 0.82 -0.88 7.69
N VAL A 67 0.22 -1.24 8.81
CA VAL A 67 -0.55 -0.33 9.65
C VAL A 67 -0.05 -0.45 11.06
N MET A 68 0.35 0.69 11.65
CA MET A 68 0.84 0.78 13.02
C MET A 68 0.06 1.84 13.78
N GLN A 69 -0.31 1.53 15.02
CA GLN A 69 -0.94 2.50 15.92
C GLN A 69 -0.02 2.80 17.10
N SER A 70 0.20 4.08 17.33
CA SER A 70 0.97 4.56 18.48
C SER A 70 0.40 5.89 18.98
N GLY A 71 0.10 5.97 20.28
CA GLY A 71 -0.41 7.20 20.91
C GLY A 71 -1.72 7.73 20.31
N GLY A 72 -2.59 6.85 19.79
CA GLY A 72 -3.83 7.24 19.12
C GLY A 72 -3.68 7.61 17.65
N ILE A 73 -2.47 7.71 17.14
CA ILE A 73 -2.19 7.92 15.71
C ILE A 73 -1.98 6.58 15.02
N ILE A 74 -2.67 6.39 13.91
CA ILE A 74 -2.52 5.25 13.01
C ILE A 74 -1.69 5.70 11.82
N THR A 75 -0.60 4.98 11.56
CA THR A 75 0.23 5.16 10.37
C THR A 75 0.00 3.99 9.42
N THR A 76 -0.49 4.29 8.22
CA THR A 76 -0.58 3.33 7.11
C THR A 76 0.54 3.62 6.14
N GLN A 77 1.29 2.59 5.76
CA GLN A 77 2.36 2.68 4.76
C GLN A 77 2.10 1.67 3.67
N ILE A 78 2.26 2.12 2.42
CA ILE A 78 2.20 1.30 1.21
C ILE A 78 3.49 1.54 0.44
N LEU A 79 4.32 0.51 0.34
CA LEU A 79 5.52 0.49 -0.50
C LEU A 79 5.21 -0.29 -1.77
N ILE A 80 5.45 0.33 -2.92
CA ILE A 80 5.27 -0.28 -4.22
C ILE A 80 6.52 -0.14 -5.08
N ASP A 81 6.98 -1.23 -5.70
CA ASP A 81 7.93 -1.26 -6.80
C ASP A 81 7.12 -1.35 -8.10
N LEU A 82 7.30 -0.37 -8.97
CA LEU A 82 6.52 -0.22 -10.19
C LEU A 82 6.95 -1.19 -11.31
N THR A 83 8.10 -1.87 -11.14
CA THR A 83 8.65 -2.79 -12.16
C THR A 83 7.59 -3.78 -12.63
N GLY A 84 7.36 -3.85 -13.94
CA GLY A 84 6.37 -4.74 -14.54
C GLY A 84 4.93 -4.23 -14.54
N LEU A 85 4.69 -3.00 -14.06
CA LEU A 85 3.48 -2.25 -14.32
C LEU A 85 3.65 -1.39 -15.57
N ARG A 86 2.57 -0.81 -16.08
CA ARG A 86 2.55 0.03 -17.29
C ARG A 86 1.88 1.37 -17.01
N SER A 87 2.43 2.40 -17.60
CA SER A 87 1.78 3.68 -17.83
C SER A 87 1.20 3.74 -19.24
N THR A 88 0.16 4.53 -19.45
CA THR A 88 -0.51 4.73 -20.75
C THR A 88 -0.75 6.21 -21.03
N GLY A 89 -2.00 6.65 -21.16
CA GLY A 89 -2.35 8.05 -21.38
C GLY A 89 -2.30 8.88 -20.10
N SER A 90 -2.33 10.21 -20.24
CA SER A 90 -2.43 11.11 -19.09
C SER A 90 -3.75 10.91 -18.34
N GLY A 91 -3.66 10.68 -17.02
CA GLY A 91 -4.80 10.40 -16.17
C GLY A 91 -5.25 8.95 -16.18
N ASP A 92 -4.53 8.06 -16.87
CA ASP A 92 -4.85 6.63 -16.88
C ASP A 92 -4.27 5.91 -15.67
N ILE A 93 -4.96 4.86 -15.25
CA ILE A 93 -4.62 4.05 -14.08
C ILE A 93 -3.42 3.15 -14.42
N ILE A 94 -2.39 3.20 -13.58
CA ILE A 94 -1.20 2.35 -13.66
C ILE A 94 -1.54 0.94 -13.19
N GLY A 95 -1.15 -0.07 -13.98
CA GLY A 95 -1.38 -1.47 -13.66
C GLY A 95 -0.64 -2.42 -14.57
N VAL A 96 -0.97 -3.71 -14.51
CA VAL A 96 -0.41 -4.75 -15.39
C VAL A 96 -1.02 -4.66 -16.76
N ASN A 97 -0.18 -4.49 -17.78
CA ASN A 97 -0.57 -4.33 -19.19
C ASN A 97 -1.58 -5.37 -19.67
N GLY A 98 -2.62 -4.88 -20.34
CA GLY A 98 -3.58 -5.68 -21.10
C GLY A 98 -4.47 -6.57 -20.25
N THR A 99 -4.64 -6.29 -18.98
CA THR A 99 -5.50 -7.04 -18.07
C THR A 99 -6.75 -6.26 -17.72
N SER A 100 -7.86 -6.98 -17.43
CA SER A 100 -9.07 -6.38 -16.84
C SER A 100 -9.08 -6.55 -15.33
N LEU A 101 -7.89 -6.62 -14.71
CA LEU A 101 -7.73 -6.79 -13.27
C LEU A 101 -7.78 -5.42 -12.59
N VAL A 102 -8.35 -5.37 -11.40
CA VAL A 102 -8.45 -4.11 -10.64
C VAL A 102 -7.08 -3.65 -10.15
N CYS A 103 -6.81 -2.35 -10.28
CA CYS A 103 -5.49 -1.74 -10.08
C CYS A 103 -5.42 -0.76 -8.89
N HIS A 104 -6.36 -0.83 -7.94
CA HIS A 104 -6.21 -0.04 -6.72
C HIS A 104 -4.99 -0.51 -5.90
N ILE A 105 -4.33 0.42 -5.21
CA ILE A 105 -3.21 0.13 -4.30
C ILE A 105 -3.65 -0.04 -2.85
N GLY A 106 -4.94 -0.02 -2.58
CA GLY A 106 -5.52 -0.27 -1.27
C GLY A 106 -6.88 0.37 -1.08
N GLN A 107 -7.62 -0.09 -0.08
CA GLN A 107 -8.86 0.54 0.39
C GLN A 107 -8.64 1.15 1.78
N ILE A 108 -9.17 2.33 2.01
CA ILE A 108 -9.14 3.00 3.30
C ILE A 108 -10.34 2.54 4.13
N VAL A 109 -10.07 1.73 5.15
CA VAL A 109 -11.10 1.20 6.05
C VAL A 109 -10.96 1.88 7.40
N ALA A 110 -12.00 2.57 7.86
CA ALA A 110 -11.97 3.34 9.10
C ALA A 110 -11.54 2.49 10.33
N ALA A 111 -11.95 1.23 10.39
CA ALA A 111 -11.56 0.31 11.47
C ALA A 111 -10.06 -0.04 11.47
N THR A 112 -9.39 0.06 10.33
CA THR A 112 -7.97 -0.27 10.15
C THR A 112 -7.11 0.98 10.10
N ASN A 113 -7.51 1.98 9.31
CA ASN A 113 -6.71 3.17 9.00
C ASN A 113 -7.09 4.39 9.85
N GLY A 114 -8.22 4.31 10.57
CA GLY A 114 -8.79 5.45 11.29
C GLY A 114 -9.38 6.51 10.36
N THR A 115 -9.63 7.69 10.90
CA THR A 115 -9.98 8.88 10.10
C THR A 115 -8.68 9.52 9.60
N ILE A 116 -8.50 9.58 8.30
CA ILE A 116 -7.27 10.11 7.70
C ILE A 116 -7.18 11.62 7.90
N LEU A 117 -6.03 12.09 8.34
CA LEU A 117 -5.72 13.49 8.60
C LEU A 117 -4.78 14.09 7.55
N THR A 118 -3.83 13.30 7.06
CA THR A 118 -2.82 13.72 6.10
C THR A 118 -2.17 12.51 5.45
N GLY A 119 -1.44 12.74 4.36
CA GLY A 119 -0.62 11.74 3.69
C GLY A 119 0.50 12.37 2.89
N SER A 120 1.35 11.51 2.36
CA SER A 120 2.44 11.89 1.45
C SER A 120 2.79 10.73 0.54
N MET A 121 3.34 11.07 -0.64
CA MET A 121 4.07 10.15 -1.51
C MET A 121 5.54 10.53 -1.50
N GLU A 122 6.42 9.54 -1.34
CA GLU A 122 7.88 9.71 -1.35
C GLU A 122 8.50 8.75 -2.36
N CYS A 123 9.43 9.25 -3.18
CA CYS A 123 10.11 8.49 -4.20
C CYS A 123 11.43 7.94 -3.66
N PHE A 124 11.55 6.62 -3.53
CA PHE A 124 12.76 5.92 -3.08
C PHE A 124 13.64 5.45 -4.25
N GLU A 125 13.06 5.32 -5.43
CA GLU A 125 13.76 5.05 -6.68
C GLU A 125 12.99 5.72 -7.81
N ALA A 126 13.68 6.54 -8.62
CA ALA A 126 13.04 7.25 -9.71
C ALA A 126 12.41 6.26 -10.72
N PRO A 127 11.17 6.51 -11.18
CA PRO A 127 10.57 5.71 -12.24
C PRO A 127 11.41 5.72 -13.51
N ALA A 128 11.48 4.59 -14.18
CA ALA A 128 12.16 4.44 -15.46
C ALA A 128 11.36 3.50 -16.37
N GLY A 129 11.41 3.75 -17.66
CA GLY A 129 10.64 3.05 -18.69
C GLY A 129 9.27 3.67 -18.93
N GLY A 130 8.42 3.69 -17.89
CA GLY A 130 7.12 4.35 -17.92
C GLY A 130 7.19 5.85 -17.59
N ASP A 131 6.02 6.45 -17.41
CA ASP A 131 5.87 7.88 -17.08
C ASP A 131 6.44 8.20 -15.69
N PRO A 132 7.37 9.16 -15.54
CA PRO A 132 7.86 9.59 -14.23
C PRO A 132 6.87 10.48 -13.46
N ASP A 133 5.93 11.13 -14.13
CA ASP A 133 4.87 11.92 -13.49
C ASP A 133 3.77 11.00 -12.99
N ILE A 134 3.82 10.72 -11.67
CA ILE A 134 2.89 9.80 -11.02
C ILE A 134 2.05 10.55 -10.00
N ASN A 135 0.75 10.46 -10.16
CA ASN A 135 -0.24 11.05 -9.27
C ASN A 135 -0.89 9.98 -8.38
N VAL A 136 -1.46 10.42 -7.25
CA VAL A 136 -2.26 9.57 -6.36
C VAL A 136 -3.68 10.11 -6.32
N HIS A 137 -4.63 9.25 -6.58
CA HIS A 137 -6.07 9.53 -6.47
C HIS A 137 -6.72 8.62 -5.45
N SER A 138 -7.81 9.07 -4.86
CA SER A 138 -8.80 8.18 -4.23
C SER A 138 -10.06 8.14 -5.09
N ALA A 139 -10.80 7.03 -5.04
CA ALA A 139 -12.10 6.91 -5.68
C ALA A 139 -13.03 6.02 -4.85
N THR A 140 -14.35 6.24 -4.99
CA THR A 140 -15.35 5.42 -4.30
C THR A 140 -15.43 4.01 -4.90
N GLU A 141 -15.07 3.84 -6.17
CA GLU A 141 -15.12 2.57 -6.89
C GLU A 141 -13.77 1.85 -6.82
N GLY A 142 -13.81 0.56 -6.48
CA GLY A 142 -12.64 -0.35 -6.51
C GLY A 142 -12.47 -1.08 -7.83
N THR A 143 -13.04 -0.57 -8.92
CA THR A 143 -13.15 -1.28 -10.22
C THR A 143 -12.21 -0.77 -11.30
N GLY A 144 -11.38 0.25 -11.00
CA GLY A 144 -10.43 0.81 -11.96
C GLY A 144 -9.42 -0.23 -12.43
N VAL A 145 -9.19 -0.28 -13.73
CA VAL A 145 -8.28 -1.21 -14.41
C VAL A 145 -7.16 -0.43 -15.09
N GLU A 146 -6.08 -1.10 -15.45
CA GLU A 146 -5.00 -0.50 -16.25
C GLU A 146 -5.55 0.09 -17.55
N ASP A 147 -4.99 1.21 -18.01
CA ASP A 147 -5.41 1.98 -19.19
C ASP A 147 -6.83 2.58 -19.08
N GLY A 148 -7.48 2.44 -17.93
CA GLY A 148 -8.77 3.10 -17.66
C GLY A 148 -8.53 4.51 -17.15
N ALA A 149 -9.26 5.50 -17.70
CA ALA A 149 -9.16 6.88 -17.23
C ALA A 149 -9.69 6.99 -15.78
N ILE A 150 -8.89 7.56 -14.88
CA ILE A 150 -9.32 7.77 -13.49
C ILE A 150 -10.58 8.63 -13.39
N GLY A 151 -10.75 9.55 -14.33
CA GLY A 151 -11.93 10.43 -14.41
C GLY A 151 -13.26 9.71 -14.72
N ASP A 152 -13.23 8.43 -15.10
CA ASP A 152 -14.41 7.59 -15.23
C ASP A 152 -14.93 7.08 -13.88
N LEU A 153 -14.14 7.27 -12.81
CA LEU A 153 -14.52 6.98 -11.44
C LEU A 153 -14.90 8.26 -10.69
N THR A 154 -15.56 8.09 -9.55
CA THR A 154 -15.84 9.20 -8.62
C THR A 154 -14.60 9.48 -7.78
N GLU A 155 -13.68 10.25 -8.35
CA GLU A 155 -12.31 10.39 -7.85
C GLU A 155 -12.03 11.73 -7.14
N THR A 156 -10.97 11.74 -6.36
CA THR A 156 -10.34 12.93 -5.77
C THR A 156 -8.82 12.83 -5.93
N LEU A 157 -8.22 13.86 -6.54
CA LEU A 157 -6.76 13.98 -6.64
C LEU A 157 -6.16 14.28 -5.26
N LEU A 158 -5.29 13.39 -4.79
CA LEU A 158 -4.59 13.53 -3.50
C LEU A 158 -3.19 14.11 -3.66
N VAL A 159 -2.45 13.65 -4.69
CA VAL A 159 -1.10 14.11 -5.03
C VAL A 159 -1.02 14.37 -6.52
N ASN A 160 -0.54 15.56 -6.87
CA ASN A 160 0.00 15.86 -8.17
C ASN A 160 1.49 16.18 -7.95
N ALA A 161 2.35 15.22 -8.30
CA ALA A 161 3.76 15.30 -7.93
C ALA A 161 4.63 15.91 -9.00
N GLY A 162 4.19 15.93 -10.27
CA GLY A 162 5.10 16.06 -11.40
C GLY A 162 6.08 14.89 -11.44
N ASP A 163 7.19 15.02 -12.15
CA ASP A 163 8.20 13.95 -12.25
C ASP A 163 8.73 13.52 -10.88
N ALA A 164 8.47 12.27 -10.51
CA ALA A 164 8.98 11.69 -9.29
C ALA A 164 10.49 11.44 -9.40
N THR A 165 11.27 12.11 -8.58
CA THR A 165 12.73 11.98 -8.53
C THR A 165 13.17 11.40 -7.19
N LEU A 166 14.30 10.69 -7.17
CA LEU A 166 14.85 10.11 -5.94
C LEU A 166 14.88 11.11 -4.78
N GLY A 167 14.23 10.75 -3.67
CA GLY A 167 14.15 11.58 -2.46
C GLY A 167 13.08 12.67 -2.52
N SER A 168 12.34 12.83 -3.63
CA SER A 168 11.20 13.75 -3.67
C SER A 168 10.10 13.26 -2.72
N LYS A 169 9.47 14.21 -2.02
CA LYS A 169 8.32 13.97 -1.14
C LYS A 169 7.26 15.03 -1.38
N VAL A 170 6.05 14.57 -1.70
CA VAL A 170 4.90 15.44 -1.93
C VAL A 170 3.80 15.09 -0.93
N TYR A 171 3.26 16.11 -0.28
CA TYR A 171 2.15 15.93 0.66
C TYR A 171 0.82 15.93 -0.04
N PHE A 172 -0.13 15.21 0.51
CA PHE A 172 -1.50 15.19 0.05
C PHE A 172 -2.15 16.58 0.15
N THR A 173 -2.83 16.99 -0.90
CA THR A 173 -3.61 18.24 -0.95
C THR A 173 -5.08 18.03 -0.55
N ALA A 174 -5.55 16.79 -0.58
CA ALA A 174 -6.82 16.31 -0.05
C ALA A 174 -6.56 14.99 0.69
N VAL A 175 -7.55 14.47 1.42
CA VAL A 175 -7.43 13.17 2.11
C VAL A 175 -8.54 12.24 1.64
N PRO A 176 -8.27 10.92 1.51
CA PRO A 176 -9.28 9.96 1.14
C PRO A 176 -10.33 9.83 2.27
N ALA A 177 -11.57 9.64 1.88
CA ALA A 177 -12.63 9.29 2.81
C ALA A 177 -12.58 7.79 3.19
N ALA A 178 -13.37 7.40 4.19
CA ALA A 178 -13.55 5.99 4.50
C ALA A 178 -14.19 5.26 3.30
N ASP A 179 -13.78 4.02 3.12
CA ASP A 179 -14.20 3.09 2.07
C ASP A 179 -13.73 3.46 0.64
N GLU A 180 -13.00 4.57 0.45
CA GLU A 180 -12.37 4.89 -0.82
C GLU A 180 -11.15 4.02 -1.12
N PHE A 181 -10.92 3.80 -2.40
CA PHE A 181 -9.79 3.07 -2.96
C PHE A 181 -8.72 4.03 -3.47
N LEU A 182 -7.46 3.71 -3.25
CA LEU A 182 -6.33 4.50 -3.74
C LEU A 182 -5.83 3.97 -5.08
N TYR A 183 -5.46 4.87 -5.97
CA TYR A 183 -4.93 4.56 -7.31
C TYR A 183 -3.66 5.35 -7.59
N LEU A 184 -2.75 4.74 -8.36
CA LEU A 184 -1.68 5.46 -9.04
C LEU A 184 -2.12 5.75 -10.48
N THR A 185 -1.86 6.95 -10.95
CA THR A 185 -2.15 7.37 -12.32
C THR A 185 -0.97 8.09 -12.93
N THR A 186 -0.93 8.14 -14.25
CA THR A 186 0.04 8.92 -15.01
C THR A 186 -0.33 10.40 -15.02
N GLY A 187 0.66 11.28 -14.93
CA GLY A 187 0.46 12.73 -15.14
C GLY A 187 0.58 13.12 -16.61
N ASP A 188 1.54 12.52 -17.30
CA ASP A 188 1.80 12.71 -18.73
C ASP A 188 1.39 11.46 -19.54
N ALA A 189 1.56 11.51 -20.86
CA ALA A 189 1.16 10.45 -21.79
C ALA A 189 2.37 9.63 -22.27
N THR A 190 3.01 8.88 -21.37
CA THR A 190 4.07 7.95 -21.73
C THR A 190 3.55 6.51 -21.67
N ASP A 191 3.35 5.92 -22.85
CA ASP A 191 2.85 4.55 -22.98
C ASP A 191 4.02 3.54 -22.99
N ALA A 192 4.41 3.06 -21.82
CA ALA A 192 5.51 2.11 -21.65
C ALA A 192 5.46 1.35 -20.32
N ASP A 193 6.14 0.19 -20.28
CA ASP A 193 6.30 -0.59 -19.07
C ASP A 193 7.39 0.01 -18.16
N TYR A 194 7.12 0.06 -16.87
CA TYR A 194 8.12 0.44 -15.87
C TYR A 194 9.18 -0.65 -15.73
N THR A 195 10.44 -0.23 -15.78
CA THR A 195 11.62 -1.08 -15.54
C THR A 195 12.26 -0.83 -14.17
N ALA A 196 11.88 0.26 -13.52
CA ALA A 196 12.28 0.64 -12.17
C ALA A 196 11.28 1.65 -11.59
N GLY A 197 11.37 1.91 -10.30
CA GLY A 197 10.62 2.94 -9.59
C GLY A 197 10.07 2.39 -8.27
N LYS A 198 10.36 3.08 -7.16
CA LYS A 198 9.83 2.69 -5.84
C LYS A 198 9.22 3.89 -5.15
N LEU A 199 7.97 3.74 -4.79
CA LEU A 199 7.19 4.77 -4.11
C LEU A 199 6.75 4.29 -2.74
N LEU A 200 6.82 5.18 -1.76
CA LEU A 200 6.19 5.01 -0.45
C LEU A 200 5.02 5.98 -0.34
N ILE A 201 3.82 5.47 -0.17
CA ILE A 201 2.64 6.24 0.21
C ILE A 201 2.44 6.07 1.72
N GLU A 202 2.43 7.18 2.46
CA GLU A 202 2.20 7.18 3.90
C GLU A 202 0.95 8.00 4.23
N LEU A 203 0.08 7.43 5.07
CA LEU A 203 -1.12 8.09 5.59
C LEU A 203 -1.05 8.13 7.11
N LYS A 204 -1.53 9.22 7.69
CA LYS A 204 -1.73 9.39 9.12
C LYS A 204 -3.21 9.54 9.40
N GLY A 205 -3.74 8.66 10.23
CA GLY A 205 -5.10 8.73 10.74
C GLY A 205 -5.11 8.75 12.26
N TYR A 206 -6.29 8.93 12.82
CA TYR A 206 -6.50 8.75 14.26
C TYR A 206 -7.60 7.71 14.49
N ALA A 207 -7.43 6.93 15.56
CA ALA A 207 -8.47 6.03 16.04
C ALA A 207 -9.58 6.85 16.70
N ALA A 208 -10.83 6.67 16.22
CA ALA A 208 -12.01 7.30 16.81
C ALA A 208 -12.47 6.56 18.06
#